data_198cd7c10957a8944c158b4fa1d94f49
#
_entry.id   198cd7c10957a8944c158b4fa1d94f49
#
_cell.length_a   1.000
_cell.length_b   1.000
_cell.length_c   1.000
_cell.angle_alpha   90.00
_cell.angle_beta   90.00
_cell.angle_gamma   90.00
#
_symmetry.space_group_name_H-M   'P 1'
#
loop_
_entity.id
_entity.type
_entity.pdbx_description
1 polymer ?
#
loop_
_entity_poly.entity_id
_entity_poly.type
_entity_poly.pdbx_seq_one_letter_code
_entity_poly.pdbx_strand_id
1 'polypeptide(L)'
;MSDAIRLWGMRTARPMRVLWMLEEFGLEYDHRPIGSRTGETKTEEYLALNPKHKIPTFEHGDFVMTESGAICSYIADRFPVPADFYMPNTPEDRARLMEWSIFILMEIDALGIYVIRRHHDLGNLYG
;
A
#
# COMPACT_ATOMS: atom_id res chain seq x y z
N MET A 1 2.49 24.41 2.27
CA MET A 1 2.41 23.01 2.71
C MET A 1 3.33 22.19 1.81
N SER A 2 4.08 21.29 2.37
CA SER A 2 4.94 20.40 1.59
C SER A 2 4.08 19.41 0.82
N ASP A 3 4.25 19.31 -0.51
CA ASP A 3 3.67 18.23 -1.33
C ASP A 3 4.57 16.97 -1.34
N ALA A 4 5.47 16.85 -0.38
CA ALA A 4 6.40 15.75 -0.28
C ALA A 4 5.67 14.42 -0.01
N ILE A 5 6.02 13.42 -0.79
CA ILE A 5 5.53 12.05 -0.61
C ILE A 5 6.52 11.26 0.24
N ARG A 6 6.00 10.50 1.21
CA ARG A 6 6.79 9.53 1.97
C ARG A 6 6.07 8.20 2.04
N LEU A 7 6.81 7.12 1.84
CA LEU A 7 6.29 5.76 1.95
C LEU A 7 7.06 4.98 3.00
N TRP A 8 6.34 4.50 4.01
CA TRP A 8 6.85 3.62 5.05
C TRP A 8 6.55 2.17 4.73
N GLY A 9 7.58 1.33 4.77
CA GLY A 9 7.46 -0.10 4.56
C GLY A 9 8.55 -0.65 3.64
N MET A 10 9.19 -1.73 4.06
CA MET A 10 10.19 -2.43 3.24
C MET A 10 9.54 -3.06 1.98
N ARG A 11 10.36 -3.47 1.01
CA ARG A 11 9.91 -4.06 -0.27
C ARG A 11 9.31 -5.46 -0.09
N THR A 12 8.22 -5.55 0.68
CA THR A 12 7.39 -6.75 0.81
C THR A 12 6.09 -6.59 0.00
N ALA A 13 5.31 -7.64 -0.15
CA ALA A 13 4.19 -7.72 -1.08
C ALA A 13 3.24 -6.51 -1.07
N ARG A 14 2.84 -6.03 0.11
CA ARG A 14 1.85 -4.94 0.22
C ARG A 14 2.44 -3.55 -0.03
N PRO A 15 3.58 -3.15 0.58
CA PRO A 15 4.24 -1.90 0.20
C PRO A 15 4.70 -1.88 -1.26
N MET A 16 5.05 -3.04 -1.83
CA MET A 16 5.50 -3.12 -3.23
C MET A 16 4.44 -2.62 -4.22
N ARG A 17 3.14 -2.80 -3.93
CA ARG A 17 2.07 -2.25 -4.77
C ARG A 17 2.16 -0.73 -4.89
N VAL A 18 2.40 -0.07 -3.76
CA VAL A 18 2.52 1.39 -3.70
C VAL A 18 3.82 1.85 -4.35
N LEU A 19 4.94 1.18 -4.06
CA LEU A 19 6.22 1.46 -4.71
C LEU A 19 6.10 1.38 -6.22
N TRP A 20 5.51 0.31 -6.73
CA TRP A 20 5.29 0.14 -8.16
C TRP A 20 4.43 1.25 -8.75
N MET A 21 3.34 1.61 -8.08
CA MET A 21 2.48 2.71 -8.51
C MET A 21 3.23 4.06 -8.57
N LEU A 22 4.04 4.37 -7.56
CA LEU A 22 4.85 5.58 -7.52
C LEU A 22 5.86 5.64 -8.68
N GLU A 23 6.53 4.52 -8.96
CA GLU A 23 7.48 4.41 -10.09
C GLU A 23 6.77 4.56 -11.45
N GLU A 24 5.64 3.90 -11.67
CA GLU A 24 4.86 4.01 -12.90
C GLU A 24 4.34 5.44 -13.14
N PHE A 25 4.02 6.17 -12.07
CA PHE A 25 3.60 7.56 -12.13
C PHE A 25 4.77 8.55 -12.21
N GLY A 26 6.01 8.07 -12.10
CA GLY A 26 7.21 8.91 -12.13
C GLY A 26 7.28 9.92 -10.98
N LEU A 27 6.74 9.57 -9.82
CA LEU A 27 6.69 10.45 -8.66
C LEU A 27 7.96 10.33 -7.81
N GLU A 28 8.46 11.48 -7.37
CA GLU A 28 9.54 11.51 -6.36
C GLU A 28 8.97 11.26 -4.96
N TYR A 29 9.64 10.44 -4.17
CA TYR A 29 9.22 10.09 -2.82
C TYR A 29 10.38 9.73 -1.90
N ASP A 30 10.19 9.94 -0.59
CA ASP A 30 11.10 9.51 0.48
C ASP A 30 10.68 8.10 0.94
N HIS A 31 11.52 7.11 0.64
CA HIS A 31 11.24 5.71 1.04
C HIS A 31 11.83 5.41 2.42
N ARG A 32 10.97 5.01 3.35
CA ARG A 32 11.31 4.56 4.71
C ARG A 32 11.12 3.04 4.82
N PRO A 33 12.16 2.23 4.56
CA PRO A 33 12.03 0.77 4.41
C PRO A 33 11.98 0.03 5.75
N ILE A 34 11.07 0.38 6.65
CA ILE A 34 10.87 -0.29 7.93
C ILE A 34 10.19 -1.65 7.77
N GLY A 35 10.50 -2.58 8.67
CA GLY A 35 9.96 -3.94 8.66
C GLY A 35 8.79 -4.15 9.63
N SER A 36 7.79 -4.92 9.21
CA SER A 36 6.63 -5.25 10.05
C SER A 36 6.94 -6.23 11.21
N ARG A 37 8.10 -6.90 11.16
CA ARG A 37 8.53 -7.91 12.17
C ARG A 37 9.85 -7.56 12.85
N THR A 38 10.35 -6.36 12.62
CA THR A 38 11.64 -5.87 13.17
C THR A 38 11.47 -5.04 14.45
N GLY A 39 10.22 -4.77 14.85
CA GLY A 39 9.90 -3.86 15.96
C GLY A 39 9.72 -2.41 15.52
N GLU A 40 10.19 -2.02 14.34
CA GLU A 40 10.16 -0.64 13.85
C GLU A 40 8.74 -0.06 13.71
N THR A 41 7.74 -0.91 13.41
CA THR A 41 6.32 -0.50 13.36
C THR A 41 5.69 -0.29 14.74
N LYS A 42 6.43 -0.53 15.82
CA LYS A 42 5.97 -0.36 17.20
C LYS A 42 6.63 0.81 17.92
N THR A 43 7.45 1.59 17.23
CA THR A 43 8.00 2.83 17.76
C THR A 43 6.90 3.86 17.99
N GLU A 44 7.08 4.74 18.97
CA GLU A 44 6.12 5.81 19.27
C GLU A 44 5.86 6.70 18.04
N GLU A 45 6.94 7.05 17.33
CA GLU A 45 6.88 7.81 16.08
C GLU A 45 5.95 7.14 15.04
N TYR A 46 6.16 5.84 14.78
CA TYR A 46 5.36 5.15 13.78
C TYR A 46 3.92 4.90 14.22
N LEU A 47 3.69 4.60 15.51
CA LEU A 47 2.35 4.42 16.05
C LEU A 47 1.50 5.70 16.00
N ALA A 48 2.14 6.87 16.08
CA ALA A 48 1.46 8.15 15.88
C ALA A 48 0.94 8.30 14.44
N LEU A 49 1.65 7.74 13.44
CA LEU A 49 1.22 7.74 12.04
C LEU A 49 0.21 6.62 11.75
N ASN A 50 0.45 5.43 12.29
CA ASN A 50 -0.38 4.25 12.03
C ASN A 50 -0.55 3.39 13.29
N PRO A 51 -1.61 3.61 14.08
CA PRO A 51 -1.86 2.85 15.30
C PRO A 51 -2.14 1.35 15.06
N LYS A 52 -2.41 0.94 13.82
CA LYS A 52 -2.51 -0.49 13.43
C LYS A 52 -1.14 -1.19 13.36
N HIS A 53 -0.03 -0.45 13.46
CA HIS A 53 1.35 -0.90 13.31
C HIS A 53 1.60 -1.85 12.12
N LYS A 54 0.96 -1.56 11.00
CA LYS A 54 1.08 -2.27 9.72
C LYS A 54 1.84 -1.43 8.70
N ILE A 55 2.34 -2.06 7.65
CA ILE A 55 2.90 -1.43 6.46
C ILE A 55 2.09 -1.85 5.23
N PRO A 56 1.96 -0.97 4.21
CA PRO A 56 2.53 0.38 4.11
C PRO A 56 1.76 1.45 4.90
N THR A 57 2.44 2.55 5.20
CA THR A 57 1.84 3.85 5.52
C THR A 57 2.35 4.87 4.52
N PHE A 58 1.48 5.72 4.03
CA PHE A 58 1.76 6.71 3.01
C PHE A 58 1.45 8.11 3.56
N GLU A 59 2.35 9.05 3.30
CA GLU A 59 2.17 10.46 3.61
C GLU A 59 2.26 11.28 2.33
N HIS A 60 1.39 12.27 2.19
CA HIS A 60 1.46 13.30 1.17
C HIS A 60 1.22 14.66 1.84
N GLY A 61 2.30 15.37 2.14
CA GLY A 61 2.24 16.52 3.05
C GLY A 61 1.72 16.10 4.42
N ASP A 62 0.65 16.74 4.87
CA ASP A 62 0.00 16.44 6.16
C ASP A 62 -1.04 15.30 6.06
N PHE A 63 -1.32 14.82 4.86
CA PHE A 63 -2.28 13.73 4.66
C PHE A 63 -1.60 12.37 4.86
N VAL A 64 -2.09 11.61 5.84
CA VAL A 64 -1.59 10.27 6.17
C VAL A 64 -2.66 9.24 5.88
N MET A 65 -2.29 8.16 5.17
CA MET A 65 -3.21 7.07 4.90
C MET A 65 -2.52 5.70 4.90
N THR A 66 -3.33 4.66 5.04
CA THR A 66 -2.93 3.26 5.05
C THR A 66 -3.76 2.46 4.04
N GLU A 67 -3.51 1.16 3.93
CA GLU A 67 -4.10 0.21 2.98
C GLU A 67 -3.60 0.42 1.54
N SER A 68 -2.79 -0.52 1.08
CA SER A 68 -2.06 -0.41 -0.20
C SER A 68 -2.97 -0.17 -1.41
N GLY A 69 -4.14 -0.81 -1.46
CA GLY A 69 -5.10 -0.60 -2.56
C GLY A 69 -5.72 0.80 -2.54
N ALA A 70 -6.03 1.33 -1.35
CA ALA A 70 -6.55 2.69 -1.18
C ALA A 70 -5.49 3.74 -1.52
N ILE A 71 -4.22 3.51 -1.13
CA ILE A 71 -3.10 4.38 -1.49
C ILE A 71 -2.92 4.44 -3.01
N CYS A 72 -2.98 3.30 -3.71
CA CYS A 72 -2.90 3.27 -5.17
C CYS A 72 -4.05 4.05 -5.82
N SER A 73 -5.28 3.91 -5.32
CA SER A 73 -6.42 4.69 -5.81
C SER A 73 -6.22 6.20 -5.59
N TYR A 74 -5.73 6.59 -4.41
CA TYR A 74 -5.42 7.99 -4.12
C TYR A 74 -4.38 8.57 -5.08
N ILE A 75 -3.29 7.83 -5.35
CA ILE A 75 -2.24 8.25 -6.28
C ILE A 75 -2.85 8.46 -7.67
N ALA A 76 -3.68 7.53 -8.15
CA ALA A 76 -4.33 7.61 -9.45
C ALA A 76 -5.28 8.82 -9.59
N ASP A 77 -5.99 9.17 -8.51
CA ASP A 77 -6.91 10.30 -8.50
C ASP A 77 -6.20 11.66 -8.32
N ARG A 78 -5.07 11.67 -7.62
CA ARG A 78 -4.40 12.92 -7.20
C ARG A 78 -3.36 13.43 -8.19
N PHE A 79 -2.68 12.54 -8.92
CA PHE A 79 -1.55 12.89 -9.78
C PHE A 79 -1.88 12.69 -11.26
N PRO A 80 -1.14 13.36 -12.17
CA PRO A 80 -1.30 13.15 -13.59
C PRO A 80 -1.10 11.68 -13.98
N VAL A 81 -2.09 11.12 -14.66
CA VAL A 81 -2.09 9.70 -15.04
C VAL A 81 -1.19 9.50 -16.27
N PRO A 82 -0.28 8.53 -16.27
CA PRO A 82 0.50 8.17 -17.45
C PRO A 82 -0.39 7.76 -18.62
N ALA A 83 0.03 8.04 -19.83
CA ALA A 83 -0.78 7.86 -21.05
C ALA A 83 -1.28 6.42 -21.27
N ASP A 84 -0.51 5.44 -20.80
CA ASP A 84 -0.82 4.01 -20.98
C ASP A 84 -1.63 3.42 -19.82
N PHE A 85 -2.00 4.25 -18.84
CA PHE A 85 -2.80 3.81 -17.70
C PHE A 85 -4.29 3.90 -18.00
N TYR A 86 -5.01 2.81 -17.74
CA TYR A 86 -6.47 2.82 -17.79
C TYR A 86 -7.05 3.52 -16.55
N MET A 87 -7.88 4.53 -16.78
CA MET A 87 -8.64 5.20 -15.74
C MET A 87 -10.14 5.03 -15.96
N PRO A 88 -10.88 4.60 -14.93
CA PRO A 88 -12.33 4.44 -15.06
C PRO A 88 -13.03 5.80 -15.12
N ASN A 89 -13.87 6.02 -16.10
CA ASN A 89 -14.59 7.29 -16.32
C ASN A 89 -16.10 7.20 -16.08
N THR A 90 -16.65 6.00 -16.04
CA THR A 90 -18.07 5.80 -15.74
C THR A 90 -18.27 5.23 -14.34
N PRO A 91 -19.46 5.34 -13.73
CA PRO A 91 -19.76 4.66 -12.48
C PRO A 91 -19.58 3.13 -12.58
N GLU A 92 -19.94 2.54 -13.71
CA GLU A 92 -19.82 1.11 -13.98
C GLU A 92 -18.33 0.66 -14.01
N ASP A 93 -17.48 1.44 -14.66
CA ASP A 93 -16.04 1.16 -14.71
C ASP A 93 -15.40 1.28 -13.32
N ARG A 94 -15.78 2.30 -12.54
CA ARG A 94 -15.33 2.45 -11.16
C ARG A 94 -15.78 1.31 -10.28
N ALA A 95 -17.03 0.86 -10.44
CA ALA A 95 -17.56 -0.30 -9.72
C ALA A 95 -16.77 -1.57 -10.06
N ARG A 96 -16.45 -1.76 -11.35
CA ARG A 96 -15.67 -2.92 -11.82
C ARG A 96 -14.23 -2.88 -11.29
N LEU A 97 -13.58 -1.72 -11.28
CA LEU A 97 -12.25 -1.55 -10.70
C LEU A 97 -12.27 -1.89 -9.19
N MET A 98 -13.28 -1.42 -8.47
CA MET A 98 -13.44 -1.70 -7.04
C MET A 98 -13.70 -3.19 -6.78
N GLU A 99 -14.56 -3.83 -7.58
CA GLU A 99 -14.83 -5.27 -7.49
C GLU A 99 -13.54 -6.10 -7.62
N TRP A 100 -12.74 -5.83 -8.65
CA TRP A 100 -11.46 -6.53 -8.85
C TRP A 100 -10.44 -6.20 -7.75
N SER A 101 -10.39 -4.97 -7.31
CA SER A 101 -9.48 -4.56 -6.23
C SER A 101 -9.80 -5.29 -4.93
N ILE A 102 -11.07 -5.35 -4.55
CA ILE A 102 -11.52 -6.06 -3.35
C ILE A 102 -11.25 -7.57 -3.48
N PHE A 103 -11.58 -8.17 -4.64
CA PHE A 103 -11.31 -9.59 -4.90
C PHE A 103 -9.82 -9.93 -4.74
N ILE A 104 -8.94 -9.14 -5.34
CA ILE A 104 -7.49 -9.35 -5.24
C ILE A 104 -7.00 -9.20 -3.79
N LEU A 105 -7.45 -8.17 -3.09
CA LEU A 105 -7.01 -7.87 -1.73
C LEU A 105 -7.52 -8.90 -0.71
N MET A 106 -8.76 -9.33 -0.85
CA MET A 106 -9.42 -10.20 0.13
C MET A 106 -9.24 -11.69 -0.20
N GLU A 107 -9.57 -12.08 -1.42
CA GLU A 107 -9.59 -13.51 -1.78
C GLU A 107 -8.19 -14.02 -2.16
N ILE A 108 -7.48 -13.29 -3.01
CA ILE A 108 -6.17 -13.74 -3.49
C ILE A 108 -5.08 -13.47 -2.44
N ASP A 109 -4.97 -12.24 -1.93
CA ASP A 109 -3.91 -11.91 -0.96
C ASP A 109 -4.26 -12.41 0.44
N ALA A 110 -5.31 -11.89 1.07
CA ALA A 110 -5.54 -12.10 2.49
C ALA A 110 -5.91 -13.55 2.83
N LEU A 111 -6.78 -14.19 2.06
CA LEU A 111 -7.24 -15.56 2.31
C LEU A 111 -6.41 -16.61 1.57
N GLY A 112 -5.78 -16.27 0.45
CA GLY A 112 -4.95 -17.18 -0.34
C GLY A 112 -3.47 -17.08 0.01
N ILE A 113 -2.77 -16.17 -0.66
CA ILE A 113 -1.30 -16.07 -0.60
C ILE A 113 -0.79 -15.83 0.82
N TYR A 114 -1.43 -14.95 1.60
CA TYR A 114 -1.00 -14.65 2.96
C TYR A 114 -1.15 -15.85 3.89
N VAL A 115 -2.22 -16.62 3.77
CA VAL A 115 -2.43 -17.83 4.58
C VAL A 115 -1.40 -18.91 4.23
N ILE A 116 -1.17 -19.17 2.94
CA ILE A 116 -0.15 -20.12 2.49
C ILE A 116 1.23 -19.70 3.02
N ARG A 117 1.60 -18.45 2.83
CA ARG A 117 2.87 -17.89 3.30
C ARG A 117 3.01 -17.99 4.81
N ARG A 118 1.94 -17.71 5.56
CA ARG A 118 1.95 -17.79 7.02
C ARG A 118 2.23 -19.21 7.52
N HIS A 119 1.61 -20.21 6.90
CA HIS A 119 1.78 -21.61 7.32
C HIS A 119 3.07 -22.23 6.78
N HIS A 120 3.48 -21.89 5.59
CA HIS A 120 4.66 -22.48 4.96
C HIS A 120 5.95 -21.72 5.32
N ASP A 121 6.04 -20.42 4.94
CA ASP A 121 7.29 -19.66 5.05
C ASP A 121 7.55 -19.13 6.46
N LEU A 122 6.49 -18.90 7.22
CA LEU A 122 6.50 -18.26 8.54
C LEU A 122 5.99 -19.18 9.66
N GLY A 123 5.87 -20.48 9.41
CA GLY A 123 5.37 -21.46 10.37
C GLY A 123 6.12 -21.44 11.70
N ASN A 124 7.44 -21.22 11.66
CA ASN A 124 8.27 -21.09 12.85
C ASN A 124 7.96 -19.86 13.72
N LEU A 125 7.30 -18.84 13.16
CA LEU A 125 6.93 -17.61 13.85
C LEU A 125 5.50 -17.62 14.38
N TYR A 126 4.63 -18.40 13.74
CA TYR A 126 3.20 -18.40 14.07
C TYR A 126 2.65 -19.75 14.53
N GLY A 127 3.46 -20.79 14.51
CA GLY A 127 3.10 -22.13 14.98
C GLY A 127 2.25 -22.91 14.02
#